data_8e0f7d9a1ecf99a86ebce6c53268915e
#
_entry.id   8e0f7d9a1ecf99a86ebce6c53268915e
#
_cell.length_a   1.000
_cell.length_b   1.000
_cell.length_c   1.000
_cell.angle_alpha   90.00
_cell.angle_beta   90.00
_cell.angle_gamma   90.00
#
_symmetry.space_group_name_H-M   'P 1'
#
loop_
_entity.id
_entity.type
_entity.pdbx_description
1 polymer ?
#
loop_
_entity_poly.entity_id
_entity_poly.type
_entity_poly.pdbx_seq_one_letter_code
_entity_poly.pdbx_strand_id
1 'polypeptide(L)'
;MKKLLSLPPNVVSCFYDITNLSPADFFCTSDPINCKLGSGGGTAWLLESCHQAEQPDNDFYSWLSTEKRILLHAGGQSRRLPAYAPSGKILTPIPVFRWARGQKIDQTLLDLQLPLYEAIMQKAPDSIRTLIASGDVYLRATESLQDIPEADVICYGL
;
A
#
# COMPACT_ATOMS: atom_id res chain seq x y z
N MET A 1 8.05 -9.76 0.01
CA MET A 1 7.72 -8.31 -0.16
C MET A 1 6.40 -8.02 0.52
N LYS A 2 6.43 -7.27 1.60
CA LYS A 2 5.26 -6.95 2.44
C LYS A 2 4.53 -5.70 1.96
N LYS A 3 3.21 -5.71 2.01
CA LYS A 3 2.33 -4.59 1.70
C LYS A 3 1.80 -4.00 3.01
N LEU A 4 2.05 -2.72 3.24
CA LEU A 4 1.65 -2.01 4.44
C LEU A 4 0.57 -1.00 4.07
N LEU A 5 -0.59 -1.07 4.73
CA LEU A 5 -1.75 -0.26 4.40
C LEU A 5 -2.13 0.64 5.58
N SER A 6 -2.15 1.95 5.36
CA SER A 6 -2.79 2.88 6.28
C SER A 6 -4.26 3.02 5.88
N LEU A 7 -5.17 2.53 6.72
CA LEU A 7 -6.61 2.42 6.43
C LEU A 7 -7.43 3.13 7.51
N PRO A 8 -8.71 3.45 7.23
CA PRO A 8 -9.64 3.87 8.28
C PRO A 8 -9.79 2.80 9.37
N PRO A 9 -9.99 3.16 10.65
CA PRO A 9 -10.06 2.20 11.77
C PRO A 9 -11.10 1.08 11.58
N ASN A 10 -12.27 1.44 11.02
CA ASN A 10 -13.35 0.48 10.74
C ASN A 10 -12.96 -0.55 9.65
N VAL A 11 -12.08 -0.18 8.73
CA VAL A 11 -11.60 -1.10 7.69
C VAL A 11 -10.48 -1.98 8.22
N VAL A 12 -9.58 -1.45 9.05
CA VAL A 12 -8.51 -2.24 9.69
C VAL A 12 -9.09 -3.42 10.46
N SER A 13 -10.18 -3.22 11.20
CA SER A 13 -10.79 -4.26 12.04
C SER A 13 -11.38 -5.46 11.27
N CYS A 14 -11.70 -5.28 9.99
CA CYS A 14 -12.31 -6.33 9.17
C CYS A 14 -11.55 -6.61 7.86
N PHE A 15 -10.37 -6.01 7.66
CA PHE A 15 -9.66 -6.07 6.39
C PHE A 15 -9.43 -7.49 5.87
N TYR A 16 -8.93 -8.37 6.73
CA TYR A 16 -8.63 -9.74 6.33
C TYR A 16 -9.88 -10.58 6.06
N ASP A 17 -10.97 -10.29 6.78
CA ASP A 17 -12.26 -10.99 6.61
C ASP A 17 -12.92 -10.65 5.27
N ILE A 18 -12.81 -9.37 4.85
CA ILE A 18 -13.47 -8.90 3.62
C ILE A 18 -12.62 -9.06 2.35
N THR A 19 -11.29 -9.22 2.48
CA THR A 19 -10.39 -9.28 1.33
C THR A 19 -9.85 -10.66 1.04
N ASN A 20 -9.89 -11.58 1.99
CA ASN A 20 -9.22 -12.89 1.95
C ASN A 20 -7.69 -12.81 1.73
N LEU A 21 -7.07 -11.65 2.01
CA LEU A 21 -5.63 -11.44 1.90
C LEU A 21 -4.91 -11.97 3.14
N SER A 22 -3.68 -12.45 2.95
CA SER A 22 -2.92 -13.08 4.02
C SER A 22 -2.25 -12.04 4.93
N PRO A 23 -2.34 -12.16 6.27
CA PRO A 23 -1.53 -11.38 7.22
C PRO A 23 -0.01 -11.58 7.05
N ALA A 24 0.42 -12.67 6.41
CA ALA A 24 1.82 -12.89 6.08
C ALA A 24 2.33 -11.88 5.04
N ASP A 25 1.47 -11.50 4.08
CA ASP A 25 1.82 -10.59 2.98
C ASP A 25 1.39 -9.14 3.22
N PHE A 26 0.41 -8.94 4.09
CA PHE A 26 -0.18 -7.63 4.35
C PHE A 26 -0.11 -7.28 5.83
N PHE A 27 0.06 -6.00 6.10
CA PHE A 27 -0.08 -5.40 7.42
C PHE A 27 -0.93 -4.14 7.29
N CYS A 28 -1.89 -3.93 8.17
CA CYS A 28 -2.73 -2.74 8.17
C CYS A 28 -2.80 -2.09 9.55
N THR A 29 -2.77 -0.76 9.55
CA THR A 29 -3.01 0.04 10.73
C THR A 29 -3.74 1.33 10.35
N SER A 30 -4.25 2.04 11.35
CA SER A 30 -4.83 3.38 11.22
C SER A 30 -3.99 4.39 11.99
N ASP A 31 -4.17 5.67 11.69
CA ASP A 31 -3.63 6.73 12.55
C ASP A 31 -4.10 6.51 14.00
N PRO A 32 -3.29 6.90 15.00
CA PRO A 32 -3.70 6.86 16.40
C PRO A 32 -4.99 7.65 16.66
N ILE A 33 -5.75 7.25 17.65
CA ILE A 33 -7.04 7.89 18.00
C ILE A 33 -6.83 9.39 18.21
N ASN A 34 -7.66 10.19 17.53
CA ASN A 34 -7.63 11.66 17.56
C ASN A 34 -6.33 12.31 17.03
N CYS A 35 -5.44 11.56 16.41
CA CYS A 35 -4.25 12.06 15.73
C CYS A 35 -4.42 11.97 14.23
N LYS A 36 -4.00 13.03 13.50
CA LYS A 36 -3.87 13.04 12.05
C LYS A 36 -2.41 13.28 11.72
N LEU A 37 -1.72 12.21 11.41
CA LEU A 37 -0.27 12.26 11.23
C LEU A 37 0.16 12.85 9.88
N GLY A 38 -0.76 12.91 8.91
CA GLY A 38 -0.43 13.26 7.54
C GLY A 38 0.44 12.20 6.85
N SER A 39 0.87 12.47 5.63
CA SER A 39 1.58 11.44 4.82
C SER A 39 2.92 11.03 5.44
N GLY A 40 3.73 11.99 5.88
CA GLY A 40 5.05 11.70 6.45
C GLY A 40 4.96 10.99 7.80
N GLY A 41 4.19 11.55 8.74
CA GLY A 41 3.98 10.94 10.06
C GLY A 41 3.27 9.59 9.96
N GLY A 42 2.29 9.46 9.06
CA GLY A 42 1.60 8.20 8.79
C GLY A 42 2.52 7.13 8.19
N THR A 43 3.51 7.51 7.37
CA THR A 43 4.55 6.59 6.89
C THR A 43 5.39 6.05 8.05
N ALA A 44 5.90 6.94 8.90
CA ALA A 44 6.71 6.55 10.07
C ALA A 44 5.89 5.66 11.02
N TRP A 45 4.66 6.03 11.32
CA TRP A 45 3.75 5.26 12.16
C TRP A 45 3.46 3.86 11.62
N LEU A 46 3.21 3.77 10.30
CA LEU A 46 2.91 2.49 9.64
C LEU A 46 4.11 1.54 9.67
N LEU A 47 5.31 2.06 9.41
CA LEU A 47 6.56 1.28 9.49
C LEU A 47 6.85 0.83 10.93
N GLU A 48 6.77 1.74 11.90
CA GLU A 48 7.00 1.44 13.30
C GLU A 48 5.98 0.42 13.84
N SER A 49 4.70 0.60 13.52
CA SER A 49 3.66 -0.34 13.94
C SER A 49 3.87 -1.74 13.37
N CYS A 50 4.33 -1.85 12.13
CA CYS A 50 4.64 -3.13 11.51
C CYS A 50 5.88 -3.77 12.15
N HIS A 51 6.94 -3.00 12.38
CA HIS A 51 8.16 -3.44 13.06
C HIS A 51 7.84 -4.01 14.45
N GLN A 52 7.09 -3.27 15.25
CA GLN A 52 6.69 -3.70 16.61
C GLN A 52 5.82 -4.97 16.60
N ALA A 53 5.00 -5.16 15.57
CA ALA A 53 4.19 -6.36 15.43
C ALA A 53 4.99 -7.60 14.97
N GLU A 54 6.03 -7.41 14.19
CA GLU A 54 6.80 -8.51 13.60
C GLU A 54 8.05 -8.89 14.42
N GLN A 55 8.84 -7.91 14.78
CA GLN A 55 10.18 -8.10 15.37
C GLN A 55 10.52 -6.99 16.39
N PRO A 56 9.78 -6.86 17.50
CA PRO A 56 9.96 -5.75 18.45
C PRO A 56 11.37 -5.69 19.07
N ASP A 57 12.04 -6.82 19.18
CA ASP A 57 13.37 -6.93 19.78
C ASP A 57 14.53 -6.67 18.79
N ASN A 58 14.21 -6.50 17.50
CA ASN A 58 15.21 -6.25 16.47
C ASN A 58 15.42 -4.74 16.27
N ASP A 59 16.62 -4.35 15.83
CA ASP A 59 16.87 -2.98 15.42
C ASP A 59 16.02 -2.60 14.19
N PHE A 60 15.43 -1.40 14.22
CA PHE A 60 14.53 -0.92 13.17
C PHE A 60 15.20 -0.92 11.77
N TYR A 61 16.44 -0.47 11.67
CA TYR A 61 17.13 -0.44 10.38
C TYR A 61 17.49 -1.83 9.88
N SER A 62 17.86 -2.73 10.80
CA SER A 62 18.08 -4.13 10.50
C SER A 62 16.80 -4.79 9.97
N TRP A 63 15.67 -4.57 10.66
CA TRP A 63 14.35 -5.03 10.20
C TRP A 63 13.97 -4.43 8.84
N LEU A 64 14.15 -3.12 8.65
CA LEU A 64 13.82 -2.45 7.39
C LEU A 64 14.61 -3.02 6.20
N SER A 65 15.84 -3.47 6.43
CA SER A 65 16.71 -4.05 5.41
C SER A 65 16.38 -5.49 5.03
N THR A 66 15.54 -6.20 5.78
CA THR A 66 15.25 -7.63 5.55
C THR A 66 14.51 -7.89 4.25
N GLU A 67 13.57 -7.02 3.91
CA GLU A 67 12.75 -7.17 2.70
C GLU A 67 12.29 -5.83 2.12
N LYS A 68 11.85 -5.88 0.87
CA LYS A 68 11.21 -4.73 0.20
C LYS A 68 9.75 -4.59 0.65
N ARG A 69 9.27 -3.34 0.80
CA ARG A 69 7.92 -3.02 1.27
C ARG A 69 7.22 -2.03 0.35
N ILE A 70 5.91 -2.20 0.21
CA ILE A 70 5.03 -1.27 -0.50
C ILE A 70 4.08 -0.67 0.52
N LEU A 71 4.11 0.65 0.70
CA LEU A 71 3.25 1.39 1.60
C LEU A 71 2.16 2.12 0.82
N LEU A 72 0.91 1.90 1.19
CA LEU A 72 -0.25 2.55 0.57
C LEU A 72 -1.03 3.37 1.60
N HIS A 73 -1.11 4.67 1.37
CA HIS A 73 -1.89 5.58 2.21
C HIS A 73 -3.34 5.67 1.72
N ALA A 74 -4.25 5.02 2.42
CA ALA A 74 -5.69 5.01 2.12
C ALA A 74 -6.59 5.40 3.31
N GLY A 75 -6.02 5.89 4.40
CA GLY A 75 -6.70 6.30 5.64
C GLY A 75 -7.38 7.66 5.61
N GLY A 76 -7.32 8.40 4.51
CA GLY A 76 -7.86 9.75 4.39
C GLY A 76 -9.39 9.83 4.52
N GLN A 77 -9.91 11.02 4.93
CA GLN A 77 -11.34 11.26 5.19
C GLN A 77 -12.25 11.23 3.95
N SER A 78 -11.73 10.99 2.77
CA SER A 78 -12.50 10.90 1.52
C SER A 78 -13.49 12.06 1.28
N ARG A 79 -13.12 13.29 1.68
CA ARG A 79 -14.02 14.46 1.62
C ARG A 79 -14.59 14.73 0.23
N ARG A 80 -13.85 14.40 -0.84
CA ARG A 80 -14.28 14.60 -2.23
C ARG A 80 -15.20 13.50 -2.73
N LEU A 81 -15.14 12.32 -2.13
CA LEU A 81 -15.94 11.14 -2.48
C LEU A 81 -16.44 10.46 -1.19
N PRO A 82 -17.36 11.10 -0.45
CA PRO A 82 -17.80 10.61 0.86
C PRO A 82 -18.46 9.22 0.80
N ALA A 83 -19.07 8.87 -0.34
CA ALA A 83 -19.67 7.55 -0.52
C ALA A 83 -18.66 6.39 -0.43
N TYR A 84 -17.38 6.65 -0.70
CA TYR A 84 -16.31 5.64 -0.63
C TYR A 84 -15.50 5.71 0.67
N ALA A 85 -15.82 6.64 1.57
CA ALA A 85 -15.12 6.74 2.85
C ALA A 85 -15.20 5.46 3.70
N PRO A 86 -16.35 4.78 3.78
CA PRO A 86 -16.45 3.55 4.58
C PRO A 86 -15.57 2.39 4.07
N SER A 87 -15.34 2.30 2.76
CA SER A 87 -14.49 1.25 2.15
C SER A 87 -13.01 1.62 2.09
N GLY A 88 -12.63 2.83 2.56
CA GLY A 88 -11.25 3.27 2.55
C GLY A 88 -10.68 3.48 1.14
N LYS A 89 -11.50 3.83 0.17
CA LYS A 89 -11.18 4.08 -1.26
C LYS A 89 -10.47 2.92 -1.96
N ILE A 90 -9.41 2.37 -1.36
CA ILE A 90 -8.57 1.33 -1.94
C ILE A 90 -9.32 0.01 -2.17
N LEU A 91 -10.35 -0.25 -1.36
CA LEU A 91 -11.25 -1.40 -1.51
C LEU A 91 -12.49 -1.07 -2.35
N THR A 92 -12.51 0.08 -3.02
CA THR A 92 -13.59 0.40 -3.96
C THR A 92 -13.62 -0.61 -5.09
N PRO A 93 -14.74 -1.31 -5.32
CA PRO A 93 -14.89 -2.20 -6.44
C PRO A 93 -14.77 -1.43 -7.77
N ILE A 94 -13.91 -1.92 -8.64
CA ILE A 94 -13.75 -1.38 -9.99
C ILE A 94 -14.05 -2.51 -10.98
N PRO A 95 -15.33 -2.72 -11.33
CA PRO A 95 -15.72 -3.79 -12.22
C PRO A 95 -15.14 -3.54 -13.60
N VAL A 96 -14.35 -4.47 -14.10
CA VAL A 96 -13.77 -4.42 -15.44
C VAL A 96 -14.19 -5.69 -16.18
N PHE A 97 -14.92 -5.51 -17.26
CA PHE A 97 -15.47 -6.62 -18.04
C PHE A 97 -14.47 -7.18 -19.07
N ARG A 98 -13.28 -7.53 -18.62
CA ARG A 98 -12.24 -8.11 -19.49
C ARG A 98 -11.77 -9.47 -18.96
N TRP A 99 -12.69 -10.42 -18.90
CA TRP A 99 -12.45 -11.80 -18.46
C TRP A 99 -11.23 -12.45 -19.13
N ALA A 100 -11.00 -12.18 -20.42
CA ALA A 100 -9.86 -12.71 -21.15
C ALA A 100 -8.47 -12.30 -20.61
N ARG A 101 -8.44 -11.31 -19.71
CA ARG A 101 -7.21 -10.84 -19.03
C ARG A 101 -7.13 -11.26 -17.56
N GLY A 102 -7.95 -12.21 -17.12
CA GLY A 102 -7.99 -12.66 -15.74
C GLY A 102 -8.59 -11.66 -14.76
N GLN A 103 -9.25 -10.61 -15.26
CA GLN A 103 -9.90 -9.62 -14.40
C GLN A 103 -11.20 -10.18 -13.81
N LYS A 104 -11.48 -9.83 -12.56
CA LYS A 104 -12.65 -10.28 -11.80
C LYS A 104 -13.67 -9.16 -11.67
N ILE A 105 -14.94 -9.52 -11.50
CA ILE A 105 -16.02 -8.55 -11.30
C ILE A 105 -15.93 -7.86 -9.95
N ASP A 106 -15.36 -8.50 -8.97
CA ASP A 106 -15.19 -8.06 -7.59
C ASP A 106 -13.82 -7.43 -7.31
N GLN A 107 -13.00 -7.21 -8.36
CA GLN A 107 -11.70 -6.59 -8.16
C GLN A 107 -11.82 -5.18 -7.61
N THR A 108 -10.91 -4.84 -6.73
CA THR A 108 -10.82 -3.55 -6.07
C THR A 108 -9.75 -2.66 -6.72
N LEU A 109 -9.71 -1.39 -6.32
CA LEU A 109 -8.61 -0.52 -6.72
C LEU A 109 -7.24 -1.05 -6.25
N LEU A 110 -7.19 -1.70 -5.09
CA LEU A 110 -5.99 -2.38 -4.58
C LEU A 110 -5.47 -3.42 -5.57
N ASP A 111 -6.36 -4.28 -6.07
CA ASP A 111 -6.00 -5.34 -7.04
C ASP A 111 -5.45 -4.77 -8.35
N LEU A 112 -5.89 -3.58 -8.73
CA LEU A 112 -5.41 -2.91 -9.94
C LEU A 112 -4.08 -2.19 -9.76
N GLN A 113 -3.79 -1.67 -8.57
CA GLN A 113 -2.56 -0.93 -8.27
C GLN A 113 -1.37 -1.85 -8.00
N LEU A 114 -1.58 -2.89 -7.21
CA LEU A 114 -0.49 -3.74 -6.70
C LEU A 114 0.42 -4.32 -7.79
N PRO A 115 -0.08 -4.86 -8.91
CA PRO A 115 0.80 -5.47 -9.91
C PRO A 115 1.85 -4.52 -10.47
N LEU A 116 1.51 -3.24 -10.65
CA LEU A 116 2.47 -2.24 -11.11
C LEU A 116 3.50 -1.92 -10.03
N TYR A 117 3.07 -1.72 -8.79
CA TYR A 117 3.99 -1.41 -7.69
C TYR A 117 4.93 -2.58 -7.38
N GLU A 118 4.43 -3.81 -7.44
CA GLU A 118 5.25 -5.01 -7.32
C GLU A 118 6.29 -5.11 -8.45
N ALA A 119 5.88 -4.85 -9.68
CA ALA A 119 6.80 -4.85 -10.83
C ALA A 119 7.88 -3.76 -10.70
N ILE A 120 7.54 -2.57 -10.21
CA ILE A 120 8.50 -1.50 -9.90
C ILE A 120 9.50 -1.99 -8.86
N MET A 121 9.02 -2.52 -7.73
CA MET A 121 9.89 -2.97 -6.64
C MET A 121 10.74 -4.20 -7.00
N GLN A 122 10.27 -5.07 -7.88
CA GLN A 122 11.06 -6.19 -8.40
C GLN A 122 12.24 -5.71 -9.25
N LYS A 123 12.05 -4.64 -10.03
CA LYS A 123 13.11 -4.04 -10.86
C LYS A 123 14.02 -3.07 -10.11
N ALA A 124 13.56 -2.54 -9.00
CA ALA A 124 14.32 -1.59 -8.21
C ALA A 124 15.61 -2.23 -7.66
N PRO A 125 16.73 -1.48 -7.59
CA PRO A 125 17.93 -1.92 -6.89
C PRO A 125 17.66 -2.40 -5.47
N ASP A 126 18.52 -3.24 -4.92
CA ASP A 126 18.35 -3.76 -3.56
C ASP A 126 18.53 -2.70 -2.47
N SER A 127 19.17 -1.58 -2.78
CA SER A 127 19.25 -0.40 -1.91
C SER A 127 17.89 0.26 -1.69
N ILE A 128 16.96 0.14 -2.65
CA ILE A 128 15.61 0.69 -2.56
C ILE A 128 14.71 -0.32 -1.86
N ARG A 129 14.38 -0.05 -0.61
CA ARG A 129 13.61 -0.95 0.25
C ARG A 129 12.13 -0.62 0.34
N THR A 130 11.74 0.62 0.03
CA THR A 130 10.39 1.10 0.31
C THR A 130 9.82 1.85 -0.89
N LEU A 131 8.62 1.46 -1.31
CA LEU A 131 7.78 2.24 -2.23
C LEU A 131 6.62 2.84 -1.43
N ILE A 132 6.37 4.13 -1.59
CA ILE A 132 5.26 4.83 -0.95
C ILE A 132 4.32 5.35 -2.03
N ALA A 133 3.04 5.03 -1.94
CA ALA A 133 2.04 5.48 -2.89
C ALA A 133 0.72 5.87 -2.21
N SER A 134 -0.08 6.66 -2.92
CA SER A 134 -1.45 6.97 -2.50
C SER A 134 -2.39 5.84 -2.88
N GLY A 135 -3.29 5.47 -1.97
CA GLY A 135 -4.28 4.42 -2.20
C GLY A 135 -5.44 4.83 -3.11
N ASP A 136 -5.54 6.10 -3.51
CA ASP A 136 -6.60 6.61 -4.39
C ASP A 136 -6.10 7.01 -5.79
N VAL A 137 -4.90 6.63 -6.15
CA VAL A 137 -4.29 6.89 -7.47
C VAL A 137 -4.16 5.59 -8.24
N TYR A 138 -4.70 5.54 -9.44
CA TYR A 138 -4.48 4.46 -10.39
C TYR A 138 -3.45 4.89 -11.44
N LEU A 139 -2.33 4.21 -11.46
CA LEU A 139 -1.28 4.42 -12.44
C LEU A 139 -1.37 3.35 -13.54
N ARG A 140 -1.25 3.79 -14.78
CA ARG A 140 -1.16 2.90 -15.93
C ARG A 140 0.17 3.13 -16.65
N ALA A 141 1.02 2.14 -16.65
CA ALA A 141 2.18 2.14 -17.51
C ALA A 141 1.74 1.79 -18.95
N THR A 142 2.08 2.64 -19.90
CA THR A 142 1.83 2.43 -21.35
C THR A 142 3.03 1.78 -22.04
N GLU A 143 4.20 1.87 -21.42
CA GLU A 143 5.45 1.32 -21.90
C GLU A 143 6.01 0.32 -20.87
N SER A 144 6.98 -0.47 -21.30
CA SER A 144 7.72 -1.35 -20.38
C SER A 144 8.47 -0.52 -19.35
N LEU A 145 8.45 -0.96 -18.09
CA LEU A 145 9.25 -0.32 -17.05
C LEU A 145 10.73 -0.35 -17.44
N GLN A 146 11.34 0.83 -17.49
CA GLN A 146 12.77 1.00 -17.69
C GLN A 146 13.54 0.62 -16.41
N ASP A 147 14.86 0.57 -16.49
CA ASP A 147 15.71 0.34 -15.33
C ASP A 147 15.58 1.50 -14.35
N ILE A 148 15.43 1.15 -13.09
CA ILE A 148 15.29 2.12 -12.00
C ILE A 148 16.69 2.50 -11.54
N PRO A 149 17.08 3.79 -11.57
CA PRO A 149 18.40 4.21 -11.15
C PRO A 149 18.61 3.98 -9.66
N GLU A 150 19.86 3.84 -9.25
CA GLU A 150 20.21 3.82 -7.83
C GLU A 150 20.23 5.25 -7.30
N ALA A 151 19.40 5.53 -6.30
CA ALA A 151 19.29 6.83 -5.66
C ALA A 151 18.65 6.68 -4.27
N ASP A 152 18.92 7.63 -3.37
CA ASP A 152 18.33 7.62 -2.03
C ASP A 152 16.81 7.82 -2.06
N VAL A 153 16.33 8.67 -2.98
CA VAL A 153 14.89 8.94 -3.19
C VAL A 153 14.61 9.11 -4.66
N ILE A 154 13.57 8.42 -5.15
CA ILE A 154 13.06 8.55 -6.51
C ILE A 154 11.61 9.00 -6.44
N CYS A 155 11.30 10.15 -7.05
CA CYS A 155 9.94 10.64 -7.17
C CYS A 155 9.43 10.41 -8.60
N TYR A 156 8.32 9.68 -8.73
CA TYR A 156 7.62 9.55 -10.00
C TYR A 156 6.65 10.72 -10.16
N GLY A 157 6.90 11.59 -11.14
CA GLY A 157 5.97 12.64 -11.57
C GLY A 157 5.02 12.10 -12.65
N LEU A 158 3.79 12.59 -12.66
CA LEU A 158 2.76 12.32 -13.66
C LEU A 158 2.57 13.54 -14.55
#